data_99db304211779c11dc22432575993ad6
#
_entry.id   99db304211779c11dc22432575993ad6
#
_cell.length_a   1.000
_cell.length_b   1.000
_cell.length_c   1.000
_cell.angle_alpha   90.00
_cell.angle_beta   90.00
_cell.angle_gamma   90.00
#
_symmetry.space_group_name_H-M   'P 1'
#
loop_
_entity.id
_entity.type
_entity.pdbx_description
1 polymer ?
#
loop_
_entity_poly.entity_id
_entity_poly.type
_entity_poly.pdbx_seq_one_letter_code
_entity_poly.pdbx_strand_id
1 'polypeptide(L)'
;MTFRSVRSCAAAFCRRALPALAVMLFAALPLLAQEGASSTAPATSDGGGALSLWELIVLSGFVGWVIILLSIVTLAVIIENYVTLSREKLAPPEIVDEIQSLFEEGQFQEAMELCENEPSFFTRVCRAGIAKIGQPFEVIQTALQDMGNEESIRLNQKIGWISVLAAVSPMLGLFGTVQGMIASFHIIANTANPTPAQLASGIYVALLTTFEGLMVAIPATAAFAYIRNRLVRNIIEVGAIVEDLFERFRPKNNQ
;
A
#
# COMPACT_ATOMS: atom_id res chain seq x y z
N MET A 1 -1.86 9.42 -26.30
CA MET A 1 -0.66 10.21 -25.88
C MET A 1 -0.33 10.09 -24.37
N THR A 2 -0.68 8.99 -23.69
CA THR A 2 -0.77 8.94 -22.21
C THR A 2 0.18 7.94 -21.51
N PHE A 3 0.94 7.14 -22.25
CA PHE A 3 1.87 6.17 -21.63
C PHE A 3 3.21 6.80 -21.14
N ARG A 4 3.58 7.98 -21.63
CA ARG A 4 4.81 8.69 -21.24
C ARG A 4 4.68 9.46 -19.90
N SER A 5 3.50 9.98 -19.56
CA SER A 5 3.22 10.73 -18.32
C SER A 5 3.25 9.84 -17.09
N VAL A 6 2.73 8.61 -17.19
CA VAL A 6 2.70 7.64 -16.07
C VAL A 6 4.12 7.19 -15.68
N ARG A 7 5.03 7.03 -16.66
CA ARG A 7 6.44 6.71 -16.41
C ARG A 7 7.20 7.85 -15.71
N SER A 8 6.85 9.10 -16.00
CA SER A 8 7.47 10.27 -15.39
C SER A 8 7.05 10.46 -13.93
N CYS A 9 5.78 10.21 -13.60
CA CYS A 9 5.27 10.33 -12.22
C CYS A 9 5.74 9.16 -11.33
N ALA A 10 5.79 7.93 -11.86
CA ALA A 10 6.37 6.78 -11.17
C ALA A 10 7.88 6.96 -10.93
N ALA A 11 8.60 7.54 -11.89
CA ALA A 11 10.02 7.85 -11.74
C ALA A 11 10.28 8.97 -10.72
N ALA A 12 9.41 9.99 -10.64
CA ALA A 12 9.53 11.06 -9.65
C ALA A 12 9.21 10.59 -8.23
N PHE A 13 8.27 9.65 -8.07
CA PHE A 13 7.95 9.03 -6.78
C PHE A 13 9.04 8.03 -6.36
N CYS A 14 9.51 7.20 -7.26
CA CYS A 14 10.65 6.31 -7.01
C CYS A 14 11.89 7.12 -6.57
N ARG A 15 12.10 8.30 -7.17
CA ARG A 15 13.20 9.21 -6.82
C ARG A 15 13.04 9.90 -5.46
N ARG A 16 11.79 10.07 -4.95
CA ARG A 16 11.50 10.71 -3.63
C ARG A 16 11.23 9.71 -2.52
N ALA A 17 10.63 8.56 -2.82
CA ALA A 17 10.32 7.52 -1.84
C ALA A 17 11.51 6.56 -1.62
N LEU A 18 12.31 6.31 -2.66
CA LEU A 18 13.53 5.51 -2.52
C LEU A 18 14.52 6.07 -1.48
N PRO A 19 14.84 7.39 -1.45
CA PRO A 19 15.73 7.92 -0.43
C PRO A 19 15.12 7.89 0.98
N ALA A 20 13.80 8.05 1.13
CA ALA A 20 13.13 7.95 2.42
C ALA A 20 13.12 6.50 2.94
N LEU A 21 12.89 5.53 2.05
CA LEU A 21 12.98 4.10 2.37
C LEU A 21 14.44 3.68 2.62
N ALA A 22 15.38 4.20 1.82
CA ALA A 22 16.82 4.00 2.00
C ALA A 22 17.32 4.64 3.30
N VAL A 23 16.82 5.81 3.69
CA VAL A 23 17.15 6.46 4.95
C VAL A 23 16.59 5.68 6.14
N MET A 24 15.38 5.13 6.06
CA MET A 24 14.86 4.23 7.09
C MET A 24 15.66 2.91 7.16
N LEU A 25 16.03 2.35 6.01
CA LEU A 25 16.91 1.16 5.96
C LEU A 25 18.32 1.48 6.48
N PHE A 26 18.86 2.65 6.15
CA PHE A 26 20.19 3.10 6.56
C PHE A 26 20.24 3.58 8.02
N ALA A 27 19.13 4.09 8.57
CA ALA A 27 19.01 4.45 9.99
C ALA A 27 18.92 3.22 10.92
N ALA A 28 18.52 2.06 10.40
CA ALA A 28 18.53 0.79 11.14
C ALA A 28 19.92 0.11 11.17
N LEU A 29 20.80 0.45 10.22
CA LEU A 29 22.16 -0.13 10.18
C LEU A 29 23.06 0.24 11.39
N PRO A 30 23.09 1.49 11.89
CA PRO A 30 23.95 1.82 13.03
C PRO A 30 23.46 1.22 14.36
N LEU A 31 22.16 0.86 14.49
CA LEU A 31 21.67 0.18 15.69
C LEU A 31 22.20 -1.27 15.80
N LEU A 32 22.49 -1.93 14.68
CA LEU A 32 23.08 -3.27 14.64
C LEU A 32 24.60 -3.24 14.88
N ALA A 33 25.25 -2.09 14.70
CA ALA A 33 26.68 -1.92 14.94
C ALA A 33 27.03 -1.61 16.41
N GLN A 34 26.05 -1.27 17.26
CA GLN A 34 26.29 -0.77 18.61
C GLN A 34 26.14 -1.84 19.72
N GLU A 35 25.63 -3.03 19.42
CA GLU A 35 25.54 -4.13 20.41
C GLU A 35 26.78 -5.04 20.45
N GLY A 36 27.85 -4.69 19.76
CA GLY A 36 29.11 -5.47 19.72
C GLY A 36 30.20 -5.04 20.71
N ALA A 37 29.96 -4.09 21.61
CA ALA A 37 31.01 -3.54 22.47
C ALA A 37 30.76 -3.73 23.97
N SER A 38 30.74 -4.95 24.46
CA SER A 38 31.24 -5.30 25.81
C SER A 38 31.12 -6.80 26.10
N SER A 39 32.06 -7.61 25.74
CA SER A 39 32.53 -8.75 26.56
C SER A 39 33.89 -9.19 26.07
N THR A 40 34.88 -9.00 26.90
CA THR A 40 36.24 -9.47 26.82
C THR A 40 36.27 -11.00 26.82
N ALA A 41 36.63 -11.62 25.68
CA ALA A 41 37.18 -12.97 25.60
C ALA A 41 38.08 -13.09 24.35
N PRO A 42 39.13 -13.94 24.35
CA PRO A 42 40.34 -13.72 23.58
C PRO A 42 40.16 -14.02 22.09
N ALA A 43 40.89 -13.23 21.30
CA ALA A 43 40.98 -13.25 19.87
C ALA A 43 41.35 -14.61 19.28
N THR A 44 40.53 -15.06 18.33
CA THR A 44 41.01 -15.75 17.14
C THR A 44 40.50 -14.99 15.92
N SER A 45 41.43 -14.46 15.19
CA SER A 45 41.29 -13.75 13.94
C SER A 45 40.65 -14.62 12.88
N ASP A 46 39.45 -14.24 12.41
CA ASP A 46 39.17 -14.21 10.98
C ASP A 46 37.88 -13.40 10.72
N GLY A 47 38.04 -12.33 9.92
CA GLY A 47 37.02 -11.75 9.07
C GLY A 47 35.71 -11.30 9.75
N GLY A 48 35.71 -10.23 10.58
CA GLY A 48 34.53 -9.48 10.95
C GLY A 48 34.01 -8.63 9.78
N GLY A 49 33.64 -9.25 8.67
CA GLY A 49 32.85 -8.63 7.63
C GLY A 49 31.43 -8.50 8.13
N ALA A 50 30.86 -7.29 8.10
CA ALA A 50 29.43 -7.09 8.28
C ALA A 50 28.72 -8.09 7.36
N LEU A 51 27.92 -9.00 7.94
CA LEU A 51 27.20 -10.01 7.18
C LEU A 51 26.42 -9.30 6.07
N SER A 52 26.74 -9.64 4.82
CA SER A 52 26.04 -9.09 3.67
C SER A 52 24.56 -9.42 3.78
N LEU A 53 23.69 -8.47 3.42
CA LEU A 53 22.23 -8.72 3.37
C LEU A 53 21.90 -10.00 2.59
N TRP A 54 22.72 -10.33 1.59
CA TRP A 54 22.60 -11.55 0.81
C TRP A 54 22.90 -12.82 1.64
N GLU A 55 23.92 -12.79 2.48
CA GLU A 55 24.25 -13.91 3.38
C GLU A 55 23.13 -14.13 4.42
N LEU A 56 22.55 -13.05 4.95
CA LEU A 56 21.40 -13.13 5.87
C LEU A 56 20.20 -13.81 5.19
N ILE A 57 19.92 -13.46 3.95
CA ILE A 57 18.83 -14.03 3.14
C ILE A 57 19.05 -15.53 2.90
N VAL A 58 20.27 -15.93 2.57
CA VAL A 58 20.58 -17.34 2.31
C VAL A 58 20.52 -18.17 3.60
N LEU A 59 20.89 -17.57 4.75
CA LEU A 59 20.82 -18.23 6.05
C LEU A 59 19.37 -18.40 6.57
N SER A 60 18.43 -17.50 6.22
CA SER A 60 17.06 -17.56 6.72
C SER A 60 16.23 -18.71 6.14
N GLY A 61 16.79 -19.48 5.19
CA GLY A 61 16.18 -20.67 4.65
C GLY A 61 14.90 -20.42 3.83
N PHE A 62 14.01 -21.43 3.74
CA PHE A 62 12.79 -21.36 2.93
C PHE A 62 11.85 -20.20 3.35
N VAL A 63 11.69 -19.95 4.65
CA VAL A 63 10.81 -18.89 5.18
C VAL A 63 11.32 -17.51 4.79
N GLY A 64 12.63 -17.27 4.83
CA GLY A 64 13.21 -16.00 4.39
C GLY A 64 12.92 -15.71 2.92
N TRP A 65 13.04 -16.71 2.05
CA TRP A 65 12.68 -16.55 0.63
C TRP A 65 11.21 -16.17 0.43
N VAL A 66 10.30 -16.76 1.21
CA VAL A 66 8.86 -16.41 1.17
C VAL A 66 8.66 -14.96 1.61
N ILE A 67 9.35 -14.50 2.66
CA ILE A 67 9.25 -13.12 3.15
C ILE A 67 9.77 -12.12 2.10
N ILE A 68 10.86 -12.45 1.40
CA ILE A 68 11.39 -11.58 0.33
C ILE A 68 10.42 -11.49 -0.83
N LEU A 69 9.85 -12.61 -1.28
CA LEU A 69 8.85 -12.61 -2.34
C LEU A 69 7.64 -11.76 -1.91
N LEU A 70 7.18 -11.91 -0.67
CA LEU A 70 6.11 -11.10 -0.10
C LEU A 70 6.47 -9.60 -0.08
N SER A 71 7.73 -9.26 0.23
CA SER A 71 8.23 -7.88 0.20
C SER A 71 8.11 -7.26 -1.19
N ILE A 72 8.53 -8.00 -2.23
CA ILE A 72 8.44 -7.54 -3.62
C ILE A 72 6.98 -7.33 -4.03
N VAL A 73 6.10 -8.29 -3.70
CA VAL A 73 4.66 -8.18 -3.99
C VAL A 73 4.05 -6.98 -3.25
N THR A 74 4.37 -6.80 -1.98
CA THR A 74 3.88 -5.68 -1.17
C THR A 74 4.31 -4.33 -1.75
N LEU A 75 5.57 -4.22 -2.16
CA LEU A 75 6.08 -3.00 -2.79
C LEU A 75 5.39 -2.72 -4.13
N ALA A 76 5.17 -3.74 -4.97
CA ALA A 76 4.46 -3.61 -6.23
C ALA A 76 3.02 -3.12 -6.02
N VAL A 77 2.29 -3.71 -5.06
CA VAL A 77 0.90 -3.32 -4.72
C VAL A 77 0.84 -1.90 -4.15
N ILE A 78 1.81 -1.48 -3.34
CA ILE A 78 1.91 -0.10 -2.83
C ILE A 78 2.08 0.89 -3.98
N ILE A 79 3.00 0.62 -4.91
CA ILE A 79 3.26 1.50 -6.06
C ILE A 79 2.03 1.58 -6.97
N GLU A 80 1.40 0.45 -7.28
CA GLU A 80 0.20 0.39 -8.10
C GLU A 80 -0.94 1.22 -7.49
N ASN A 81 -1.24 1.03 -6.21
CA ASN A 81 -2.30 1.77 -5.53
C ASN A 81 -1.98 3.26 -5.41
N TYR A 82 -0.72 3.62 -5.15
CA TYR A 82 -0.32 5.03 -5.08
C TYR A 82 -0.56 5.77 -6.40
N VAL A 83 -0.27 5.13 -7.55
CA VAL A 83 -0.46 5.71 -8.89
C VAL A 83 -1.94 5.70 -9.29
N THR A 84 -2.66 4.63 -8.96
CA THR A 84 -4.07 4.46 -9.39
C THR A 84 -5.03 5.34 -8.60
N LEU A 85 -4.74 5.63 -7.33
CA LEU A 85 -5.60 6.41 -6.43
C LEU A 85 -5.22 7.90 -6.38
N SER A 86 -4.49 8.41 -7.39
CA SER A 86 -4.22 9.84 -7.50
C SER A 86 -5.50 10.62 -7.86
N ARG A 87 -5.59 11.88 -7.41
CA ARG A 87 -6.72 12.77 -7.70
C ARG A 87 -6.99 12.89 -9.20
N GLU A 88 -5.92 13.01 -10.00
CA GLU A 88 -5.98 13.11 -11.46
C GLU A 88 -6.64 11.90 -12.13
N LYS A 89 -6.61 10.73 -11.48
CA LYS A 89 -7.27 9.52 -12.00
C LYS A 89 -8.68 9.33 -11.46
N LEU A 90 -8.97 9.83 -10.26
CA LEU A 90 -10.31 9.77 -9.71
C LEU A 90 -11.24 10.81 -10.36
N ALA A 91 -10.72 12.00 -10.64
CA ALA A 91 -11.43 13.07 -11.32
C ALA A 91 -10.43 13.84 -12.23
N PRO A 92 -10.25 13.42 -13.47
CA PRO A 92 -9.43 14.16 -14.42
C PRO A 92 -10.00 15.55 -14.64
N PRO A 93 -9.20 16.62 -14.48
CA PRO A 93 -9.70 17.99 -14.58
C PRO A 93 -10.34 18.28 -15.95
N GLU A 94 -9.75 17.74 -17.04
CA GLU A 94 -10.27 17.89 -18.40
C GLU A 94 -11.71 17.37 -18.53
N ILE A 95 -12.00 16.21 -17.92
CA ILE A 95 -13.34 15.59 -17.95
C ILE A 95 -14.31 16.34 -17.03
N VAL A 96 -13.84 16.85 -15.89
CA VAL A 96 -14.67 17.65 -14.98
C VAL A 96 -15.13 18.92 -15.68
N ASP A 97 -14.21 19.66 -16.33
CA ASP A 97 -14.51 20.90 -17.04
C ASP A 97 -15.44 20.65 -18.24
N GLU A 98 -15.24 19.54 -18.98
CA GLU A 98 -16.07 19.17 -20.12
C GLU A 98 -17.51 18.80 -19.67
N ILE A 99 -17.66 17.98 -18.64
CA ILE A 99 -18.98 17.65 -18.09
C ILE A 99 -19.67 18.90 -17.55
N GLN A 100 -18.92 19.82 -16.91
CA GLN A 100 -19.49 21.07 -16.43
C GLN A 100 -20.02 21.94 -17.58
N SER A 101 -19.30 22.05 -18.70
CA SER A 101 -19.77 22.79 -19.87
C SER A 101 -21.02 22.16 -20.49
N LEU A 102 -21.07 20.83 -20.61
CA LEU A 102 -22.24 20.11 -21.12
C LEU A 102 -23.47 20.29 -20.21
N PHE A 103 -23.26 20.37 -18.90
CA PHE A 103 -24.34 20.69 -17.95
C PHE A 103 -24.83 22.12 -18.08
N GLU A 104 -23.97 23.10 -18.42
CA GLU A 104 -24.35 24.49 -18.68
C GLU A 104 -25.18 24.63 -19.96
N GLU A 105 -24.84 23.84 -20.98
CA GLU A 105 -25.55 23.78 -22.25
C GLU A 105 -26.83 22.93 -22.19
N GLY A 106 -27.04 22.16 -21.12
CA GLY A 106 -28.17 21.26 -20.95
C GLY A 106 -28.10 19.98 -21.79
N GLN A 107 -26.91 19.63 -22.26
CA GLN A 107 -26.64 18.44 -23.12
C GLN A 107 -26.39 17.19 -22.26
N PHE A 108 -27.37 16.75 -21.49
CA PHE A 108 -27.22 15.62 -20.56
C PHE A 108 -26.97 14.28 -21.25
N GLN A 109 -27.39 14.15 -22.52
CA GLN A 109 -27.17 12.93 -23.30
C GLN A 109 -25.69 12.77 -23.64
N GLU A 110 -25.04 13.84 -24.07
CA GLU A 110 -23.62 13.86 -24.39
C GLU A 110 -22.77 13.69 -23.13
N ALA A 111 -23.17 14.33 -22.03
CA ALA A 111 -22.53 14.12 -20.72
C ALA A 111 -22.61 12.66 -20.25
N MET A 112 -23.72 11.96 -20.52
CA MET A 112 -23.89 10.54 -20.22
C MET A 112 -22.92 9.68 -21.06
N GLU A 113 -22.82 9.95 -22.37
CA GLU A 113 -21.92 9.24 -23.28
C GLU A 113 -20.45 9.45 -22.89
N LEU A 114 -20.06 10.66 -22.51
CA LEU A 114 -18.73 10.97 -22.02
C LEU A 114 -18.42 10.18 -20.73
N CYS A 115 -19.37 10.09 -19.80
CA CYS A 115 -19.23 9.30 -18.57
C CYS A 115 -19.08 7.80 -18.85
N GLU A 116 -19.59 7.27 -19.94
CA GLU A 116 -19.43 5.86 -20.34
C GLU A 116 -18.07 5.58 -20.97
N ASN A 117 -17.57 6.52 -21.78
CA ASN A 117 -16.31 6.39 -22.49
C ASN A 117 -15.09 6.48 -21.55
N GLU A 118 -15.13 7.30 -20.52
CA GLU A 118 -14.03 7.56 -19.58
C GLU A 118 -14.39 7.16 -18.14
N PRO A 119 -14.29 5.86 -17.79
CA PRO A 119 -14.68 5.36 -16.48
C PRO A 119 -13.71 5.81 -15.37
N SER A 120 -14.10 6.81 -14.59
CA SER A 120 -13.43 7.28 -13.38
C SER A 120 -14.38 7.23 -12.17
N PHE A 121 -13.90 7.52 -10.97
CA PHE A 121 -14.78 7.67 -9.79
C PHE A 121 -15.83 8.77 -10.04
N PHE A 122 -15.37 9.94 -10.50
CA PHE A 122 -16.21 11.10 -10.79
C PHE A 122 -17.30 10.78 -11.83
N THR A 123 -16.92 10.20 -12.97
CA THR A 123 -17.87 9.92 -14.07
C THR A 123 -18.92 8.88 -13.69
N ARG A 124 -18.56 7.87 -12.86
CA ARG A 124 -19.54 6.88 -12.39
C ARG A 124 -20.57 7.48 -11.45
N VAL A 125 -20.14 8.37 -10.56
CA VAL A 125 -21.06 9.06 -9.65
C VAL A 125 -21.94 10.04 -10.44
N CYS A 126 -21.37 10.84 -11.36
CA CYS A 126 -22.12 11.73 -12.24
C CYS A 126 -23.16 10.98 -13.08
N ARG A 127 -22.79 9.85 -13.66
CA ARG A 127 -23.70 9.00 -14.43
C ARG A 127 -24.94 8.57 -13.63
N ALA A 128 -24.75 8.19 -12.36
CA ALA A 128 -25.87 7.81 -11.49
C ALA A 128 -26.82 8.98 -11.24
N GLY A 129 -26.28 10.20 -11.10
CA GLY A 129 -27.08 11.42 -10.97
C GLY A 129 -27.80 11.80 -12.27
N ILE A 130 -27.10 11.78 -13.42
CA ILE A 130 -27.66 12.10 -14.74
C ILE A 130 -28.84 11.17 -15.07
N ALA A 131 -28.72 9.89 -14.76
CA ALA A 131 -29.77 8.89 -14.98
C ALA A 131 -31.08 9.18 -14.20
N LYS A 132 -31.03 10.06 -13.20
CA LYS A 132 -32.17 10.48 -12.36
C LYS A 132 -32.62 11.91 -12.63
N ILE A 133 -32.06 12.60 -13.63
CA ILE A 133 -32.51 13.94 -14.03
C ILE A 133 -33.98 13.87 -14.43
N GLY A 134 -34.76 14.84 -13.97
CA GLY A 134 -36.23 14.88 -14.14
C GLY A 134 -37.00 14.28 -12.96
N GLN A 135 -36.34 13.67 -11.98
CA GLN A 135 -36.94 13.25 -10.71
C GLN A 135 -36.72 14.30 -9.61
N PRO A 136 -37.42 14.19 -8.46
CA PRO A 136 -37.17 15.08 -7.32
C PRO A 136 -35.67 15.06 -6.91
N PHE A 137 -35.17 16.22 -6.50
CA PHE A 137 -33.76 16.41 -6.14
C PHE A 137 -33.26 15.40 -5.09
N GLU A 138 -34.11 15.02 -4.13
CA GLU A 138 -33.81 14.02 -3.10
C GLU A 138 -33.44 12.65 -3.70
N VAL A 139 -34.09 12.27 -4.81
CA VAL A 139 -33.79 11.01 -5.51
C VAL A 139 -32.44 11.08 -6.22
N ILE A 140 -32.12 12.23 -6.83
CA ILE A 140 -30.83 12.46 -7.46
C ILE A 140 -29.75 12.40 -6.39
N GLN A 141 -29.92 13.10 -5.28
CA GLN A 141 -28.97 13.14 -4.17
C GLN A 141 -28.74 11.75 -3.59
N THR A 142 -29.80 10.98 -3.39
CA THR A 142 -29.68 9.59 -2.92
C THR A 142 -28.87 8.72 -3.90
N ALA A 143 -29.15 8.83 -5.20
CA ALA A 143 -28.42 8.08 -6.22
C ALA A 143 -26.92 8.45 -6.28
N LEU A 144 -26.57 9.73 -6.10
CA LEU A 144 -25.18 10.20 -6.01
C LEU A 144 -24.48 9.63 -4.78
N GLN A 145 -25.15 9.65 -3.60
CA GLN A 145 -24.61 9.13 -2.36
C GLN A 145 -24.41 7.61 -2.41
N ASP A 146 -25.38 6.88 -2.92
CA ASP A 146 -25.32 5.42 -3.03
C ASP A 146 -24.17 5.00 -3.95
N MET A 147 -24.06 5.59 -5.13
CA MET A 147 -22.97 5.31 -6.06
C MET A 147 -21.60 5.75 -5.51
N GLY A 148 -21.53 6.92 -4.87
CA GLY A 148 -20.33 7.41 -4.21
C GLY A 148 -19.85 6.46 -3.10
N ASN A 149 -20.76 5.93 -2.30
CA ASN A 149 -20.48 4.95 -1.27
C ASN A 149 -20.00 3.62 -1.88
N GLU A 150 -20.66 3.11 -2.93
CA GLU A 150 -20.30 1.88 -3.61
C GLU A 150 -18.87 1.96 -4.18
N GLU A 151 -18.56 3.02 -4.92
CA GLU A 151 -17.21 3.23 -5.47
C GLU A 151 -16.16 3.46 -4.37
N SER A 152 -16.53 4.15 -3.28
CA SER A 152 -15.65 4.31 -2.12
C SER A 152 -15.29 2.96 -1.48
N ILE A 153 -16.27 2.07 -1.29
CA ILE A 153 -16.04 0.71 -0.78
C ILE A 153 -15.13 -0.05 -1.73
N ARG A 154 -15.37 0.02 -3.04
CA ARG A 154 -14.57 -0.65 -4.06
C ARG A 154 -13.10 -0.21 -4.02
N LEU A 155 -12.85 1.10 -3.89
CA LEU A 155 -11.49 1.64 -3.79
C LEU A 155 -10.82 1.24 -2.46
N ASN A 156 -11.56 1.24 -1.35
CA ASN A 156 -11.07 0.79 -0.05
C ASN A 156 -10.70 -0.71 -0.05
N GLN A 157 -11.46 -1.55 -0.74
CA GLN A 157 -11.13 -2.98 -0.89
C GLN A 157 -9.80 -3.19 -1.62
N LYS A 158 -9.49 -2.39 -2.65
CA LYS A 158 -8.19 -2.45 -3.34
C LYS A 158 -7.03 -2.14 -2.40
N ILE A 159 -7.17 -1.14 -1.54
CA ILE A 159 -6.14 -0.79 -0.55
C ILE A 159 -6.04 -1.86 0.54
N GLY A 160 -7.15 -2.52 0.85
CA GLY A 160 -7.23 -3.57 1.88
C GLY A 160 -6.17 -4.65 1.72
N TRP A 161 -5.79 -4.99 0.50
CA TRP A 161 -4.72 -5.96 0.22
C TRP A 161 -3.37 -5.57 0.83
N ILE A 162 -3.01 -4.27 0.85
CA ILE A 162 -1.78 -3.79 1.50
C ILE A 162 -1.84 -4.08 3.00
N SER A 163 -2.99 -3.86 3.63
CA SER A 163 -3.19 -4.14 5.05
C SER A 163 -3.05 -5.62 5.38
N VAL A 164 -3.58 -6.50 4.53
CA VAL A 164 -3.45 -7.95 4.69
C VAL A 164 -1.98 -8.37 4.58
N LEU A 165 -1.27 -7.90 3.57
CA LEU A 165 0.15 -8.21 3.38
C LEU A 165 1.00 -7.70 4.57
N ALA A 166 0.71 -6.50 5.06
CA ALA A 166 1.38 -5.92 6.23
C ALA A 166 1.13 -6.74 7.50
N ALA A 167 -0.08 -7.28 7.69
CA ALA A 167 -0.43 -8.11 8.84
C ALA A 167 0.17 -9.53 8.75
N VAL A 168 0.25 -10.11 7.56
CA VAL A 168 0.79 -11.46 7.34
C VAL A 168 2.30 -11.49 7.49
N SER A 169 3.02 -10.40 7.15
CA SER A 169 4.49 -10.36 7.21
C SER A 169 5.07 -10.70 8.58
N PRO A 170 4.60 -10.12 9.72
CA PRO A 170 5.09 -10.50 11.05
C PRO A 170 4.71 -11.93 11.43
N MET A 171 3.56 -12.43 10.98
CA MET A 171 3.13 -13.80 11.25
C MET A 171 4.04 -14.83 10.57
N LEU A 172 4.51 -14.53 9.35
CA LEU A 172 5.51 -15.33 8.66
C LEU A 172 6.87 -15.29 9.39
N GLY A 173 7.27 -14.13 9.90
CA GLY A 173 8.44 -14.00 10.76
C GLY A 173 8.34 -14.89 12.01
N LEU A 174 7.19 -14.84 12.71
CA LEU A 174 6.92 -15.70 13.85
C LEU A 174 6.92 -17.20 13.48
N PHE A 175 6.36 -17.56 12.33
CA PHE A 175 6.42 -18.92 11.82
C PHE A 175 7.88 -19.39 11.65
N GLY A 176 8.75 -18.52 11.14
CA GLY A 176 10.18 -18.78 11.03
C GLY A 176 10.86 -19.02 12.39
N THR A 177 10.45 -18.29 13.46
CA THR A 177 10.99 -18.54 14.81
C THR A 177 10.60 -19.92 15.32
N VAL A 178 9.36 -20.32 15.15
CA VAL A 178 8.89 -21.64 15.55
C VAL A 178 9.67 -22.73 14.79
N GLN A 179 9.89 -22.57 13.49
CA GLN A 179 10.66 -23.50 12.69
C GLN A 179 12.14 -23.60 13.15
N GLY A 180 12.79 -22.46 13.41
CA GLY A 180 14.17 -22.43 13.89
C GLY A 180 14.33 -23.06 15.28
N MET A 181 13.37 -22.83 16.19
CA MET A 181 13.35 -23.48 17.50
C MET A 181 13.15 -25.00 17.40
N ILE A 182 12.23 -25.45 16.54
CA ILE A 182 12.03 -26.89 16.29
C ILE A 182 13.33 -27.52 15.79
N ALA A 183 14.04 -26.87 14.86
CA ALA A 183 15.33 -27.37 14.37
C ALA A 183 16.38 -27.47 15.49
N SER A 184 16.48 -26.48 16.37
CA SER A 184 17.38 -26.49 17.52
C SER A 184 17.07 -27.65 18.49
N PHE A 185 15.81 -27.87 18.84
CA PHE A 185 15.38 -28.96 19.72
C PHE A 185 15.56 -30.34 19.07
N HIS A 186 15.39 -30.44 17.75
CA HIS A 186 15.65 -31.66 17.01
C HIS A 186 17.14 -32.10 17.11
N ILE A 187 18.07 -31.12 17.10
CA ILE A 187 19.50 -31.41 17.32
C ILE A 187 19.73 -31.96 18.73
N ILE A 188 19.12 -31.38 19.77
CA ILE A 188 19.25 -31.87 21.15
C ILE A 188 18.71 -33.29 21.27
N ALA A 189 17.60 -33.60 20.64
CA ALA A 189 16.95 -34.91 20.74
C ALA A 189 17.75 -36.05 20.06
N ASN A 190 18.50 -35.71 19.00
CA ASN A 190 19.19 -36.70 18.17
C ASN A 190 20.74 -36.75 18.37
N THR A 191 21.29 -35.84 19.19
CA THR A 191 22.74 -35.74 19.40
C THR A 191 23.06 -35.98 20.86
N ALA A 192 23.92 -36.96 21.16
CA ALA A 192 24.28 -37.33 22.54
C ALA A 192 24.96 -36.17 23.31
N ASN A 193 25.75 -35.33 22.64
CA ASN A 193 26.44 -34.17 23.19
C ASN A 193 26.29 -32.96 22.22
N PRO A 194 25.16 -32.26 22.24
CA PRO A 194 24.96 -31.10 21.38
C PRO A 194 25.89 -29.95 21.81
N THR A 195 26.56 -29.33 20.84
CA THR A 195 27.40 -28.15 21.14
C THR A 195 26.55 -26.88 21.20
N PRO A 196 26.92 -25.90 22.06
CA PRO A 196 26.21 -24.61 22.11
C PRO A 196 26.13 -23.90 20.75
N ALA A 197 27.17 -24.07 19.89
CA ALA A 197 27.20 -23.47 18.56
C ALA A 197 26.12 -24.04 17.63
N GLN A 198 25.80 -25.33 17.72
CA GLN A 198 24.74 -25.96 16.93
C GLN A 198 23.35 -25.48 17.33
N LEU A 199 23.11 -25.23 18.63
CA LEU A 199 21.86 -24.64 19.10
C LEU A 199 21.73 -23.16 18.70
N ALA A 200 22.81 -22.41 18.85
CA ALA A 200 22.86 -21.00 18.51
C ALA A 200 22.48 -20.73 17.05
N SER A 201 22.89 -21.62 16.12
CA SER A 201 22.56 -21.43 14.69
C SER A 201 21.06 -21.46 14.41
N GLY A 202 20.29 -22.37 15.00
CA GLY A 202 18.84 -22.43 14.84
C GLY A 202 18.11 -21.25 15.50
N ILE A 203 18.59 -20.81 16.66
CA ILE A 203 18.07 -19.62 17.34
C ILE A 203 18.35 -18.36 16.50
N TYR A 204 19.56 -18.26 15.93
CA TYR A 204 19.94 -17.14 15.07
C TYR A 204 19.02 -17.02 13.85
N VAL A 205 18.78 -18.13 13.14
CA VAL A 205 17.84 -18.16 12.00
C VAL A 205 16.43 -17.77 12.43
N ALA A 206 15.98 -18.22 13.60
CA ALA A 206 14.69 -17.85 14.16
C ALA A 206 14.56 -16.32 14.36
N LEU A 207 15.52 -15.70 14.99
CA LEU A 207 15.52 -14.25 15.23
C LEU A 207 15.60 -13.45 13.92
N LEU A 208 16.39 -13.94 12.96
CA LEU A 208 16.56 -13.30 11.66
C LEU A 208 15.25 -13.23 10.87
N THR A 209 14.51 -14.33 10.79
CA THR A 209 13.23 -14.37 10.08
C THR A 209 12.18 -13.42 10.68
N THR A 210 12.18 -13.25 12.02
CA THR A 210 11.30 -12.27 12.66
C THR A 210 11.69 -10.84 12.31
N PHE A 211 12.99 -10.55 12.32
CA PHE A 211 13.52 -9.25 11.90
C PHE A 211 13.12 -8.93 10.45
N GLU A 212 13.28 -9.86 9.52
CA GLU A 212 12.86 -9.71 8.11
C GLU A 212 11.36 -9.43 7.99
N GLY A 213 10.52 -10.18 8.72
CA GLY A 213 9.07 -9.99 8.74
C GLY A 213 8.66 -8.59 9.20
N LEU A 214 9.30 -8.08 10.27
CA LEU A 214 9.04 -6.73 10.79
C LEU A 214 9.55 -5.64 9.85
N MET A 215 10.70 -5.86 9.20
CA MET A 215 11.28 -4.95 8.23
C MET A 215 10.33 -4.68 7.04
N VAL A 216 9.53 -5.68 6.64
CA VAL A 216 8.49 -5.55 5.61
C VAL A 216 7.21 -4.92 6.18
N ALA A 217 6.78 -5.36 7.36
CA ALA A 217 5.49 -4.96 7.95
C ALA A 217 5.42 -3.47 8.31
N ILE A 218 6.48 -2.91 8.89
CA ILE A 218 6.50 -1.52 9.37
C ILE A 218 6.28 -0.53 8.22
N PRO A 219 7.09 -0.55 7.13
CA PRO A 219 6.88 0.36 6.01
C PRO A 219 5.57 0.09 5.26
N ALA A 220 5.13 -1.17 5.16
CA ALA A 220 3.86 -1.51 4.54
C ALA A 220 2.66 -0.92 5.30
N THR A 221 2.65 -1.01 6.62
CA THR A 221 1.61 -0.43 7.48
C THR A 221 1.59 1.10 7.38
N ALA A 222 2.75 1.74 7.37
CA ALA A 222 2.87 3.19 7.21
C ALA A 222 2.37 3.65 5.83
N ALA A 223 2.74 2.92 4.77
CA ALA A 223 2.28 3.19 3.41
C ALA A 223 0.76 3.01 3.27
N PHE A 224 0.19 1.94 3.86
CA PHE A 224 -1.26 1.72 3.91
C PHE A 224 -2.00 2.89 4.56
N ALA A 225 -1.56 3.32 5.74
CA ALA A 225 -2.17 4.43 6.46
C ALA A 225 -2.12 5.74 5.63
N TYR A 226 -0.99 6.02 5.00
CA TYR A 226 -0.82 7.19 4.15
C TYR A 226 -1.75 7.17 2.92
N ILE A 227 -1.78 6.04 2.18
CA ILE A 227 -2.61 5.89 0.97
C ILE A 227 -4.10 5.98 1.33
N ARG A 228 -4.52 5.33 2.43
CA ARG A 228 -5.90 5.37 2.92
C ARG A 228 -6.35 6.80 3.25
N ASN A 229 -5.53 7.53 4.00
CA ASN A 229 -5.85 8.92 4.36
C ASN A 229 -5.91 9.84 3.12
N ARG A 230 -5.04 9.61 2.14
CA ARG A 230 -5.07 10.33 0.86
C ARG A 230 -6.32 10.01 0.05
N LEU A 231 -6.70 8.72 -0.01
CA LEU A 231 -7.93 8.30 -0.70
C LEU A 231 -9.16 8.95 -0.12
N VAL A 232 -9.33 8.93 1.20
CA VAL A 232 -10.49 9.53 1.88
C VAL A 232 -10.59 11.03 1.54
N ARG A 233 -9.49 11.76 1.57
CA ARG A 233 -9.47 13.17 1.18
C ARG A 233 -9.89 13.39 -0.27
N ASN A 234 -9.34 12.59 -1.19
CA ASN A 234 -9.68 12.69 -2.60
C ASN A 234 -11.16 12.39 -2.87
N ILE A 235 -11.73 11.39 -2.19
CA ILE A 235 -13.16 11.04 -2.31
C ILE A 235 -14.04 12.20 -1.83
N ILE A 236 -13.72 12.83 -0.70
CA ILE A 236 -14.47 13.97 -0.18
C ILE A 236 -14.39 15.16 -1.15
N GLU A 237 -13.20 15.44 -1.67
CA GLU A 237 -12.99 16.55 -2.62
C GLU A 237 -13.77 16.34 -3.92
N VAL A 238 -13.73 15.12 -4.48
CA VAL A 238 -14.49 14.79 -5.69
C VAL A 238 -15.99 14.77 -5.42
N GLY A 239 -16.41 14.28 -4.24
CA GLY A 239 -17.81 14.32 -3.82
C GLY A 239 -18.36 15.75 -3.78
N ALA A 240 -17.59 16.71 -3.25
CA ALA A 240 -17.97 18.11 -3.23
C ALA A 240 -18.11 18.70 -4.65
N ILE A 241 -17.23 18.34 -5.59
CA ILE A 241 -17.35 18.78 -7.00
C ILE A 241 -18.64 18.24 -7.63
N VAL A 242 -18.97 16.98 -7.37
CA VAL A 242 -20.21 16.38 -7.88
C VAL A 242 -21.43 17.05 -7.28
N GLU A 243 -21.42 17.30 -5.96
CA GLU A 243 -22.55 17.96 -5.28
C GLU A 243 -22.77 19.37 -5.82
N ASP A 244 -21.74 20.17 -6.02
CA ASP A 244 -21.79 21.51 -6.62
C ASP A 244 -22.37 21.47 -8.05
N LEU A 245 -21.96 20.49 -8.86
CA LEU A 245 -22.48 20.31 -10.21
C LEU A 245 -23.99 20.05 -10.24
N PHE A 246 -24.52 19.29 -9.30
CA PHE A 246 -25.94 18.95 -9.21
C PHE A 246 -26.75 19.93 -8.37
N GLU A 247 -26.14 20.89 -7.64
CA GLU A 247 -26.86 21.86 -6.81
C GLU A 247 -27.82 22.73 -7.63
N ARG A 248 -27.53 22.96 -8.91
CA ARG A 248 -28.42 23.68 -9.84
C ARG A 248 -29.81 23.05 -10.04
N PHE A 249 -29.96 21.75 -9.77
CA PHE A 249 -31.22 21.01 -9.83
C PHE A 249 -32.02 21.10 -8.52
N ARG A 250 -31.46 21.75 -7.50
CA ARG A 250 -32.15 21.98 -6.23
C ARG A 250 -33.30 22.97 -6.43
N PRO A 251 -34.53 22.61 -6.04
CA PRO A 251 -35.64 23.55 -6.13
C PRO A 251 -35.31 24.79 -5.30
N LYS A 252 -35.36 25.99 -5.95
CA LYS A 252 -35.26 27.26 -5.22
C LYS A 252 -36.52 27.36 -4.35
N ASN A 253 -36.39 27.10 -3.05
CA ASN A 253 -37.42 27.45 -2.09
C ASN A 253 -37.53 28.97 -2.13
N ASN A 254 -38.56 29.47 -2.85
CA ASN A 254 -39.02 30.84 -2.68
C ASN A 254 -39.55 30.95 -1.25
N GLN A 255 -38.72 31.50 -0.34
CA GLN A 255 -39.19 32.10 0.90
C GLN A 255 -39.85 33.44 0.58
#